data_f164c206fd6686813e090adb82271ba7
#
_entry.id   f164c206fd6686813e090adb82271ba7
#
_cell.length_a   1.000
_cell.length_b   1.000
_cell.length_c   1.000
_cell.angle_alpha   90.00
_cell.angle_beta   90.00
_cell.angle_gamma   90.00
#
_symmetry.space_group_name_H-M   'P 1'
#
loop_
_entity.id
_entity.type
_entity.pdbx_description
1 polymer ?
#
loop_
_entity_poly.entity_id
_entity_poly.type
_entity_poly.pdbx_seq_one_letter_code
_entity_poly.pdbx_strand_id
1 'polypeptide(L)'
;QWDLEIDTCLRAKRWVFEEALPHLKTSGNGVVINISSIAGIVGRTGPAGQFFNEGYAAANRGISLLTETWARIGAPEVRVNELMLGFVESRHGRGTRGWGLLSGDQKQALIDHTLMARTGTIADVVKAVLFMLKDAPFMTGTVLRLDGGYVLGGDRVAAMPPGVL
;
A
#
# COMPACT_ATOMS: atom_id res chain seq x y z
N GLN A 1 20.17 -7.68 1.96
CA GLN A 1 18.92 -7.18 1.38
C GLN A 1 17.79 -7.12 2.42
N TRP A 2 17.62 -8.15 3.26
CA TRP A 2 16.63 -8.17 4.34
C TRP A 2 16.73 -6.94 5.24
N ASP A 3 17.90 -6.67 5.81
CA ASP A 3 18.12 -5.52 6.71
C ASP A 3 17.84 -4.20 6.02
N LEU A 4 18.25 -4.06 4.75
CA LEU A 4 17.98 -2.85 3.98
C LEU A 4 16.48 -2.59 3.79
N GLU A 5 15.67 -3.62 3.53
CA GLU A 5 14.22 -3.48 3.40
C GLU A 5 13.57 -3.13 4.76
N ILE A 6 14.00 -3.77 5.83
CA ILE A 6 13.53 -3.44 7.19
C ILE A 6 13.92 -2.01 7.56
N ASP A 7 15.14 -1.60 7.28
CA ASP A 7 15.64 -0.27 7.62
C ASP A 7 14.91 0.82 6.84
N THR A 8 14.76 0.65 5.52
CA THR A 8 14.16 1.68 4.67
C THR A 8 12.63 1.70 4.72
N CYS A 9 11.99 0.54 4.76
CA CYS A 9 10.53 0.46 4.67
C CYS A 9 9.83 0.51 6.03
N LEU A 10 10.50 0.15 7.12
CA LEU A 10 9.91 0.06 8.46
C LEU A 10 10.58 0.98 9.47
N ARG A 11 11.89 0.77 9.71
CA ARG A 11 12.63 1.51 10.75
C ARG A 11 12.70 3.00 10.47
N ALA A 12 12.98 3.41 9.23
CA ALA A 12 13.03 4.82 8.86
C ALA A 12 11.69 5.53 9.07
N LYS A 13 10.56 4.87 8.76
CA LYS A 13 9.23 5.44 9.02
C LYS A 13 8.99 5.65 10.52
N ARG A 14 9.44 4.71 11.35
CA ARG A 14 9.36 4.84 12.80
C ARG A 14 10.12 6.08 13.28
N TRP A 15 11.36 6.24 12.86
CA TRP A 15 12.16 7.40 13.25
C TRP A 15 11.52 8.72 12.80
N VAL A 16 11.06 8.79 11.55
CA VAL A 16 10.37 9.99 11.04
C VAL A 16 9.11 10.29 11.85
N PHE A 17 8.33 9.28 12.21
CA PHE A 17 7.14 9.47 13.04
C PHE A 17 7.49 9.98 14.44
N GLU A 18 8.47 9.37 15.12
CA GLU A 18 8.90 9.75 16.46
C GLU A 18 9.36 11.21 16.51
N GLU A 19 10.17 11.65 15.53
CA GLU A 19 10.65 13.02 15.44
C GLU A 19 9.56 14.03 15.02
N ALA A 20 8.67 13.65 14.12
CA ALA A 20 7.61 14.54 13.62
C ALA A 20 6.45 14.71 14.61
N LEU A 21 6.19 13.73 15.47
CA LEU A 21 5.00 13.67 16.31
C LEU A 21 4.79 14.91 17.20
N PRO A 22 5.80 15.45 17.92
CA PRO A 22 5.61 16.65 18.74
C PRO A 22 5.17 17.86 17.91
N HIS A 23 5.72 18.03 16.72
CA HIS A 23 5.38 19.12 15.82
C HIS A 23 3.98 18.97 15.22
N LEU A 24 3.61 17.74 14.85
CA LEU A 24 2.26 17.42 14.36
C LEU A 24 1.21 17.66 15.43
N LYS A 25 1.47 17.29 16.69
CA LYS A 25 0.57 17.57 17.82
C LYS A 25 0.41 19.07 18.05
N THR A 26 1.49 19.82 18.04
CA THR A 26 1.46 21.28 18.21
C THR A 26 0.65 21.99 17.11
N SER A 27 0.61 21.44 15.90
CA SER A 27 -0.19 22.02 14.79
C SER A 27 -1.70 21.90 15.01
N GLY A 28 -2.13 20.97 15.86
CA GLY A 28 -3.56 20.70 16.16
C GLY A 28 -4.36 20.05 15.03
N ASN A 29 -3.74 19.79 13.88
CA ASN A 29 -4.37 19.15 12.73
C ASN A 29 -3.35 18.31 11.95
N GLY A 30 -2.56 17.52 12.68
CA GLY A 30 -1.54 16.68 12.12
C GLY A 30 -2.12 15.50 11.33
N VAL A 31 -1.49 15.19 10.19
CA VAL A 31 -1.85 14.01 9.39
C VAL A 31 -0.60 13.26 8.96
N VAL A 32 -0.61 11.95 9.20
CA VAL A 32 0.40 11.02 8.70
C VAL A 32 -0.27 10.03 7.77
N ILE A 33 0.29 9.85 6.58
CA ILE A 33 -0.12 8.82 5.63
C ILE A 33 1.08 7.93 5.35
N ASN A 34 1.03 6.71 5.87
CA ASN A 34 2.02 5.69 5.58
C ASN A 34 1.75 5.09 4.21
N ILE A 35 2.65 5.27 3.26
CA ILE A 35 2.57 4.55 1.98
C ILE A 35 3.19 3.17 2.17
N SER A 36 2.42 2.13 1.86
CA SER A 36 2.82 0.74 1.96
C SER A 36 2.48 -0.03 0.68
N SER A 37 2.56 -1.34 0.72
CA SER A 37 2.35 -2.22 -0.44
C SER A 37 1.48 -3.42 -0.08
N ILE A 38 0.70 -3.89 -1.05
CA ILE A 38 0.02 -5.19 -1.00
C ILE A 38 0.98 -6.36 -0.76
N ALA A 39 2.29 -6.18 -0.94
CA ALA A 39 3.30 -7.17 -0.54
C ALA A 39 3.12 -7.61 0.92
N GLY A 40 2.67 -6.72 1.81
CA GLY A 40 2.34 -7.03 3.20
C GLY A 40 1.14 -7.95 3.38
N ILE A 41 0.32 -8.17 2.34
CA ILE A 41 -0.81 -9.11 2.35
C ILE A 41 -0.46 -10.37 1.57
N VAL A 42 -0.04 -10.22 0.31
CA VAL A 42 0.15 -11.37 -0.60
C VAL A 42 1.51 -12.03 -0.43
N GLY A 43 2.47 -11.37 0.20
CA GLY A 43 3.83 -11.90 0.34
C GLY A 43 4.44 -12.23 -1.02
N ARG A 44 4.91 -13.48 -1.17
CA ARG A 44 5.49 -14.01 -2.42
C ARG A 44 4.54 -14.98 -3.15
N THR A 45 3.25 -14.69 -3.17
CA THR A 45 2.26 -15.55 -3.86
C THR A 45 1.73 -14.92 -5.14
N GLY A 46 1.15 -15.76 -6.01
CA GLY A 46 0.58 -15.34 -7.28
C GLY A 46 1.61 -14.73 -8.25
N PRO A 47 1.17 -14.00 -9.27
CA PRO A 47 2.05 -13.36 -10.26
C PRO A 47 3.07 -12.39 -9.65
N ALA A 48 2.74 -11.76 -8.50
CA ALA A 48 3.64 -10.87 -7.78
C ALA A 48 4.77 -11.59 -7.03
N GLY A 49 4.68 -12.89 -6.83
CA GLY A 49 5.64 -13.67 -6.05
C GLY A 49 7.08 -13.63 -6.56
N GLN A 50 7.27 -13.32 -7.83
CA GLN A 50 8.59 -13.13 -8.44
C GLN A 50 9.14 -11.70 -8.22
N PHE A 51 8.29 -10.77 -7.81
CA PHE A 51 8.61 -9.35 -7.71
C PHE A 51 8.92 -8.92 -6.28
N PHE A 52 8.19 -9.45 -5.31
CA PHE A 52 8.37 -9.10 -3.90
C PHE A 52 9.40 -10.01 -3.24
N ASN A 53 10.27 -9.42 -2.42
CA ASN A 53 11.12 -10.18 -1.51
C ASN A 53 10.50 -10.25 -0.10
N GLU A 54 10.99 -11.18 0.73
CA GLU A 54 10.45 -11.45 2.05
C GLU A 54 10.62 -10.28 3.02
N GLY A 55 11.77 -9.60 2.97
CA GLY A 55 12.04 -8.42 3.82
C GLY A 55 11.09 -7.27 3.51
N TYR A 56 10.86 -7.01 2.23
CA TYR A 56 9.88 -6.01 1.78
C TYR A 56 8.47 -6.36 2.22
N ALA A 57 8.06 -7.62 2.06
CA ALA A 57 6.74 -8.09 2.47
C ALA A 57 6.55 -7.96 4.00
N ALA A 58 7.52 -8.43 4.79
CA ALA A 58 7.49 -8.34 6.25
C ALA A 58 7.46 -6.90 6.74
N ALA A 59 8.29 -6.02 6.16
CA ALA A 59 8.31 -4.60 6.50
C ALA A 59 6.96 -3.93 6.22
N ASN A 60 6.37 -4.17 5.04
CA ASN A 60 5.07 -3.59 4.68
C ASN A 60 3.92 -4.16 5.54
N ARG A 61 3.99 -5.42 5.97
CA ARG A 61 3.03 -5.95 6.95
C ARG A 61 3.14 -5.26 8.30
N GLY A 62 4.37 -4.98 8.75
CA GLY A 62 4.63 -4.25 9.99
C GLY A 62 4.07 -2.83 10.00
N ILE A 63 4.02 -2.15 8.83
CA ILE A 63 3.47 -0.80 8.72
C ILE A 63 1.99 -0.73 9.13
N SER A 64 1.18 -1.73 8.79
CA SER A 64 -0.23 -1.74 9.19
C SER A 64 -0.39 -1.72 10.72
N LEU A 65 0.38 -2.54 11.43
CA LEU A 65 0.38 -2.56 12.90
C LEU A 65 0.89 -1.24 13.49
N LEU A 66 1.96 -0.69 12.92
CA LEU A 66 2.48 0.61 13.38
C LEU A 66 1.48 1.74 13.11
N THR A 67 0.78 1.73 12.00
CA THR A 67 -0.27 2.71 11.68
C THR A 67 -1.35 2.73 12.77
N GLU A 68 -1.84 1.57 13.17
CA GLU A 68 -2.82 1.46 14.25
C GLU A 68 -2.27 1.94 15.61
N THR A 69 -1.03 1.58 15.91
CA THR A 69 -0.35 2.01 17.14
C THR A 69 -0.14 3.53 17.14
N TRP A 70 0.36 4.08 16.05
CA TRP A 70 0.63 5.51 15.92
C TRP A 70 -0.65 6.35 15.88
N ALA A 71 -1.74 5.81 15.36
CA ALA A 71 -3.06 6.45 15.46
C ALA A 71 -3.49 6.63 16.92
N ARG A 72 -3.26 5.64 17.78
CA ARG A 72 -3.55 5.75 19.22
C ARG A 72 -2.64 6.75 19.92
N ILE A 73 -1.37 6.78 19.57
CA ILE A 73 -0.38 7.72 20.13
C ILE A 73 -0.65 9.16 19.68
N GLY A 74 -1.08 9.33 18.44
CA GLY A 74 -1.28 10.65 17.82
C GLY A 74 -2.61 11.32 18.18
N ALA A 75 -3.64 10.54 18.44
CA ALA A 75 -4.98 11.05 18.70
C ALA A 75 -5.06 11.88 19.99
N PRO A 76 -5.96 12.89 20.04
CA PRO A 76 -6.84 13.33 18.97
C PRO A 76 -6.20 14.32 17.95
N GLU A 77 -5.01 14.86 18.21
CA GLU A 77 -4.40 15.96 17.46
C GLU A 77 -3.83 15.52 16.11
N VAL A 78 -3.48 14.21 15.97
CA VAL A 78 -2.85 13.65 14.77
C VAL A 78 -3.60 12.43 14.29
N ARG A 79 -4.04 12.45 13.04
CA ARG A 79 -4.60 11.29 12.35
C ARG A 79 -3.47 10.52 11.66
N VAL A 80 -3.46 9.21 11.81
CA VAL A 80 -2.45 8.35 11.18
C VAL A 80 -3.17 7.25 10.42
N ASN A 81 -2.95 7.17 9.12
CA ASN A 81 -3.56 6.17 8.24
C ASN A 81 -2.52 5.56 7.30
N GLU A 82 -2.89 4.48 6.66
CA GLU A 82 -2.07 3.79 5.67
C GLU A 82 -2.74 3.82 4.30
N LEU A 83 -1.98 4.16 3.26
CA LEU A 83 -2.37 3.94 1.87
C LEU A 83 -1.57 2.77 1.32
N MET A 84 -2.21 1.62 1.20
CA MET A 84 -1.60 0.39 0.72
C MET A 84 -1.76 0.28 -0.79
N LEU A 85 -0.65 0.30 -1.52
CA LEU A 85 -0.63 0.34 -2.98
C LEU A 85 -0.48 -1.05 -3.59
N GLY A 86 -1.22 -1.27 -4.68
CA GLY A 86 -0.95 -2.32 -5.65
C GLY A 86 0.13 -1.90 -6.66
N PHE A 87 0.03 -2.42 -7.87
CA PHE A 87 0.95 -2.06 -8.97
C PHE A 87 0.56 -0.70 -9.54
N VAL A 88 1.45 0.27 -9.43
CA VAL A 88 1.26 1.64 -9.91
C VAL A 88 2.31 1.95 -10.97
N GLU A 89 1.87 2.48 -12.10
CA GLU A 89 2.76 3.01 -13.13
C GLU A 89 3.41 4.30 -12.62
N SER A 90 4.59 4.14 -12.05
CA SER A 90 5.41 5.23 -11.56
C SER A 90 6.74 5.22 -12.31
N ARG A 91 7.67 6.05 -11.87
CA ARG A 91 9.02 6.12 -12.45
C ARG A 91 9.81 4.82 -12.20
N HIS A 92 9.29 3.69 -12.68
CA HIS A 92 9.97 2.42 -12.74
C HIS A 92 10.94 2.42 -13.95
N GLY A 93 11.88 3.37 -13.94
CA GLY A 93 12.98 3.40 -14.88
C GLY A 93 14.08 2.42 -14.48
N ARG A 94 15.24 2.53 -15.18
CA ARG A 94 16.40 1.62 -15.05
C ARG A 94 16.93 1.42 -13.62
N GLY A 95 16.49 2.18 -12.63
CA GLY A 95 16.91 2.07 -11.24
C GLY A 95 15.92 1.36 -10.31
N THR A 96 14.71 1.02 -10.76
CA THR A 96 13.72 0.34 -9.90
C THR A 96 13.85 -1.16 -10.08
N ARG A 97 14.16 -1.87 -8.98
CA ARG A 97 14.27 -3.32 -8.98
C ARG A 97 12.98 -3.97 -9.49
N GLY A 98 13.13 -4.84 -10.45
CA GLY A 98 12.18 -5.86 -10.80
C GLY A 98 11.29 -5.54 -12.01
N TRP A 99 10.61 -4.38 -12.11
CA TRP A 99 9.67 -4.15 -13.22
C TRP A 99 10.32 -4.20 -14.61
N GLY A 100 11.51 -3.63 -14.77
CA GLY A 100 12.28 -3.67 -16.01
C GLY A 100 12.82 -5.06 -16.36
N LEU A 101 12.87 -5.97 -15.38
CA LEU A 101 13.34 -7.36 -15.57
C LEU A 101 12.20 -8.32 -15.93
N LEU A 102 10.95 -7.90 -15.74
CA LEU A 102 9.79 -8.72 -16.10
C LEU A 102 9.64 -8.81 -17.61
N SER A 103 9.36 -10.02 -18.10
CA SER A 103 8.92 -10.23 -19.47
C SER A 103 7.56 -9.60 -19.76
N GLY A 104 7.18 -9.51 -21.04
CA GLY A 104 5.84 -9.08 -21.44
C GLY A 104 4.75 -9.94 -20.80
N ASP A 105 4.93 -11.26 -20.82
CA ASP A 105 3.97 -12.22 -20.27
C ASP A 105 3.83 -12.09 -18.74
N GLN A 106 4.94 -11.85 -18.04
CA GLN A 106 4.91 -11.63 -16.59
C GLN A 106 4.17 -10.34 -16.22
N LYS A 107 4.37 -9.27 -16.99
CA LYS A 107 3.62 -8.01 -16.82
C LYS A 107 2.13 -8.20 -17.12
N GLN A 108 1.83 -8.93 -18.21
CA GLN A 108 0.45 -9.23 -18.56
C GLN A 108 -0.24 -10.06 -17.48
N ALA A 109 0.43 -11.08 -16.92
CA ALA A 109 -0.11 -11.87 -15.82
C ALA A 109 -0.46 -11.03 -14.57
N LEU A 110 0.32 -9.99 -14.26
CA LEU A 110 -0.02 -9.05 -13.19
C LEU A 110 -1.28 -8.23 -13.51
N ILE A 111 -1.42 -7.79 -14.76
CA ILE A 111 -2.58 -7.04 -15.23
C ILE A 111 -3.83 -7.92 -15.23
N ASP A 112 -3.73 -9.13 -15.74
CA ASP A 112 -4.86 -10.08 -15.80
C ASP A 112 -5.34 -10.50 -14.41
N HIS A 113 -4.43 -10.55 -13.43
CA HIS A 113 -4.76 -10.82 -12.04
C HIS A 113 -5.40 -9.61 -11.33
N THR A 114 -5.27 -8.42 -11.89
CA THR A 114 -5.87 -7.19 -11.35
C THR A 114 -7.29 -7.02 -11.89
N LEU A 115 -8.32 -6.97 -11.02
CA LEU A 115 -9.72 -6.90 -11.45
C LEU A 115 -10.02 -5.68 -12.34
N MET A 116 -9.33 -4.56 -12.13
CA MET A 116 -9.45 -3.35 -12.96
C MET A 116 -8.71 -3.47 -14.30
N ALA A 117 -8.06 -4.61 -14.59
CA ALA A 117 -7.34 -4.91 -15.84
C ALA A 117 -6.33 -3.82 -16.26
N ARG A 118 -5.74 -3.15 -15.30
CA ARG A 118 -4.70 -2.12 -15.50
C ARG A 118 -3.86 -1.93 -14.24
N THR A 119 -2.70 -1.34 -14.38
CA THR A 119 -1.97 -0.74 -13.24
C THR A 119 -2.63 0.56 -12.79
N GLY A 120 -2.44 0.94 -11.54
CA GLY A 120 -2.76 2.28 -11.06
C GLY A 120 -1.85 3.33 -11.69
N THR A 121 -2.30 4.58 -11.68
CA THR A 121 -1.53 5.74 -12.12
C THR A 121 -1.09 6.59 -10.93
N ILE A 122 -0.12 7.49 -11.12
CA ILE A 122 0.25 8.49 -10.11
C ILE A 122 -0.97 9.34 -9.72
N ALA A 123 -1.83 9.66 -10.69
CA ALA A 123 -3.05 10.43 -10.43
C ALA A 123 -4.04 9.69 -9.50
N ASP A 124 -4.15 8.35 -9.63
CA ASP A 124 -4.97 7.54 -8.73
C ASP A 124 -4.44 7.66 -7.28
N VAL A 125 -3.12 7.57 -7.10
CA VAL A 125 -2.49 7.71 -5.77
C VAL A 125 -2.67 9.10 -5.19
N VAL A 126 -2.42 10.15 -5.98
CA VAL A 126 -2.54 11.55 -5.53
C VAL A 126 -3.98 11.87 -5.09
N LYS A 127 -4.99 11.39 -5.82
CA LYS A 127 -6.40 11.56 -5.43
C LYS A 127 -6.71 10.90 -4.09
N ALA A 128 -6.21 9.66 -3.87
CA ALA A 128 -6.39 8.97 -2.61
C ALA A 128 -5.71 9.70 -1.44
N VAL A 129 -4.48 10.19 -1.65
CA VAL A 129 -3.76 10.99 -0.64
C VAL A 129 -4.53 12.28 -0.32
N LEU A 130 -5.01 13.01 -1.33
CA LEU A 130 -5.78 14.24 -1.11
C LEU A 130 -7.09 13.99 -0.37
N PHE A 131 -7.80 12.91 -0.69
CA PHE A 131 -8.98 12.47 0.05
C PHE A 131 -8.66 12.23 1.53
N MET A 132 -7.61 11.45 1.82
CA MET A 132 -7.20 11.15 3.20
C MET A 132 -6.78 12.39 3.98
N LEU A 133 -6.17 13.37 3.29
CA LEU A 133 -5.74 14.64 3.90
C LEU A 133 -6.91 15.57 4.18
N LYS A 134 -7.81 15.78 3.22
CA LYS A 134 -8.77 16.87 3.21
C LYS A 134 -10.20 16.45 3.52
N ASP A 135 -10.61 15.28 3.01
CA ASP A 135 -12.02 14.90 2.94
C ASP A 135 -12.39 13.76 3.91
N ALA A 136 -11.42 13.26 4.69
CA ALA A 136 -11.62 12.17 5.64
C ALA A 136 -11.23 12.53 7.09
N PRO A 137 -11.82 13.59 7.69
CA PRO A 137 -11.40 14.10 9.01
C PRO A 137 -11.68 13.11 10.16
N PHE A 138 -12.58 12.16 9.99
CA PHE A 138 -12.92 11.15 11.00
C PHE A 138 -12.19 9.81 10.81
N MET A 139 -11.20 9.77 9.89
CA MET A 139 -10.45 8.55 9.57
C MET A 139 -9.08 8.57 10.24
N THR A 140 -8.83 7.61 11.15
CA THR A 140 -7.53 7.34 11.76
C THR A 140 -7.38 5.86 12.06
N GLY A 141 -6.16 5.31 11.99
CA GLY A 141 -5.87 3.89 12.19
C GLY A 141 -6.34 2.99 11.05
N THR A 142 -6.70 3.55 9.90
CA THR A 142 -7.31 2.82 8.77
C THR A 142 -6.26 2.49 7.71
N VAL A 143 -6.42 1.32 7.10
CA VAL A 143 -5.69 0.93 5.87
C VAL A 143 -6.64 1.13 4.68
N LEU A 144 -6.32 2.10 3.83
CA LEU A 144 -6.97 2.29 2.54
C LEU A 144 -6.18 1.52 1.46
N ARG A 145 -6.76 0.47 0.90
CA ARG A 145 -6.12 -0.32 -0.14
C ARG A 145 -6.46 0.22 -1.53
N LEU A 146 -5.44 0.56 -2.29
CA LEU A 146 -5.53 1.08 -3.66
C LEU A 146 -4.76 0.14 -4.60
N ASP A 147 -5.36 -0.99 -4.95
CA ASP A 147 -4.69 -2.08 -5.66
C ASP A 147 -5.43 -2.56 -6.92
N GLY A 148 -6.49 -1.89 -7.31
CA GLY A 148 -7.32 -2.31 -8.45
C GLY A 148 -7.96 -3.69 -8.27
N GLY A 149 -8.08 -4.18 -7.03
CA GLY A 149 -8.61 -5.49 -6.69
C GLY A 149 -7.60 -6.63 -6.82
N TYR A 150 -6.30 -6.35 -6.94
CA TYR A 150 -5.27 -7.37 -7.09
C TYR A 150 -5.31 -8.44 -5.98
N VAL A 151 -5.48 -8.03 -4.72
CA VAL A 151 -5.50 -8.95 -3.57
C VAL A 151 -6.71 -9.91 -3.59
N LEU A 152 -7.76 -9.57 -4.32
CA LEU A 152 -8.93 -10.44 -4.48
C LEU A 152 -8.70 -11.58 -5.47
N GLY A 153 -7.68 -11.50 -6.29
CA GLY A 153 -7.37 -12.46 -7.34
C GLY A 153 -8.03 -12.14 -8.68
N GLY A 154 -7.60 -12.84 -9.73
CA GLY A 154 -8.09 -12.65 -11.10
C GLY A 154 -9.39 -13.38 -11.43
N ASP A 155 -9.90 -14.21 -10.54
CA ASP A 155 -11.09 -15.03 -10.81
C ASP A 155 -12.35 -14.16 -10.92
N ARG A 156 -13.12 -14.41 -11.96
CA ARG A 156 -14.42 -13.74 -12.19
C ARG A 156 -15.55 -14.55 -11.61
N VAL A 157 -16.51 -13.87 -11.02
CA VAL A 157 -17.74 -14.52 -10.56
C VAL A 157 -18.53 -15.00 -11.77
N ALA A 158 -18.79 -16.30 -11.84
CA ALA A 158 -19.65 -16.89 -12.88
C ALA A 158 -21.08 -16.40 -12.73
N ALA A 159 -21.78 -16.30 -13.86
CA ALA A 159 -23.22 -16.02 -13.83
C ALA A 159 -23.96 -17.17 -13.13
N MET A 160 -24.88 -16.81 -12.23
CA MET A 160 -25.78 -17.81 -11.60
C MET A 160 -26.70 -18.41 -12.64
N PRO A 161 -26.86 -19.75 -12.69
CA PRO A 161 -27.86 -20.37 -13.53
C PRO A 161 -29.28 -19.86 -13.17
N PRO A 162 -30.18 -19.71 -14.15
CA PRO A 162 -31.56 -19.36 -13.87
C PRO A 162 -32.21 -20.34 -12.88
N GLY A 163 -32.88 -19.82 -11.86
CA GLY A 163 -33.61 -20.64 -10.87
C GLY A 163 -32.78 -21.15 -9.68
N VAL A 164 -31.55 -20.65 -9.49
CA VAL A 164 -30.72 -20.99 -8.32
C VAL A 164 -31.00 -20.09 -7.12
N LEU A 165 -31.87 -19.11 -7.22
CA LEU A 165 -32.35 -18.28 -6.09
C LEU A 165 -33.68 -18.77 -5.57
#